data_cc1d890c75d281681832cb4b18c65cd0
#
_entry.id   cc1d890c75d281681832cb4b18c65cd0
#
_cell.length_a   1.000
_cell.length_b   1.000
_cell.length_c   1.000
_cell.angle_alpha   90.00
_cell.angle_beta   90.00
_cell.angle_gamma   90.00
#
_symmetry.space_group_name_H-M   'P 1'
#
loop_
_entity.id
_entity.type
_entity.pdbx_description
1 polymer ?
#
loop_
_entity_poly.entity_id
_entity_poly.type
_entity_poly.pdbx_seq_one_letter_code
_entity_poly.pdbx_strand_id
1 'polypeptide(L)'
;MVELLVYVLLFYVLHLFLRMSFSLHKVPFLEWTYTGGDISNMTDLSARMTLAADNLRQSLPVFLVFCVLSLINNVDNLMLAKVWFGFRILYLIGAMLNLYRFPLIRPVIWLPSIVALVMMGSVSYTHLTLPTMIR
;
A
#
# COMPACT_ATOMS: atom_id res chain seq x y z
N MET A 1 -2.87 16.10 4.94
CA MET A 1 -3.29 15.11 3.92
C MET A 1 -2.35 15.10 2.72
N VAL A 2 -2.02 16.25 2.14
CA VAL A 2 -1.12 16.31 0.98
C VAL A 2 0.26 15.73 1.29
N GLU A 3 0.85 16.08 2.42
CA GLU A 3 2.14 15.50 2.84
C GLU A 3 2.08 13.98 2.96
N LEU A 4 0.99 13.47 3.54
CA LEU A 4 0.80 12.02 3.67
C LEU A 4 0.73 11.35 2.31
N LEU A 5 0.03 11.96 1.34
CA LEU A 5 -0.04 11.44 -0.02
C LEU A 5 1.35 11.37 -0.66
N VAL A 6 2.17 12.39 -0.45
CA VAL A 6 3.55 12.38 -0.96
C VAL A 6 4.34 11.22 -0.35
N TYR A 7 4.25 11.03 0.97
CA TYR A 7 4.93 9.93 1.63
C TYR A 7 4.45 8.55 1.15
N VAL A 8 3.14 8.40 0.94
CA VAL A 8 2.58 7.14 0.43
C VAL A 8 3.07 6.86 -0.99
N LEU A 9 3.13 7.86 -1.84
CA LEU A 9 3.62 7.70 -3.20
C LEU A 9 5.11 7.37 -3.23
N LEU A 10 5.92 8.01 -2.36
CA LEU A 10 7.34 7.68 -2.23
C LEU A 10 7.52 6.25 -1.70
N PHE A 11 6.69 5.84 -0.75
CA PHE A 11 6.67 4.47 -0.23
C PHE A 11 6.35 3.45 -1.34
N TYR A 12 5.40 3.78 -2.20
CA TYR A 12 5.09 2.94 -3.37
C TYR A 12 6.28 2.84 -4.33
N VAL A 13 6.94 3.97 -4.62
CA VAL A 13 8.15 3.97 -5.46
C VAL A 13 9.24 3.09 -4.85
N LEU A 14 9.41 3.17 -3.52
CA LEU A 14 10.35 2.30 -2.81
C LEU A 14 10.06 0.82 -3.08
N HIS A 15 8.78 0.41 -3.04
CA HIS A 15 8.40 -0.97 -3.33
C HIS A 15 8.83 -1.43 -4.72
N LEU A 16 8.77 -0.53 -5.71
CA LEU A 16 9.15 -0.87 -7.08
C LEU A 16 10.62 -1.25 -7.20
N PHE A 17 11.48 -0.68 -6.36
CA PHE A 17 12.92 -0.94 -6.39
C PHE A 17 13.37 -2.05 -5.45
N LEU A 18 12.62 -2.35 -4.40
CA LEU A 18 13.04 -3.35 -3.41
C LEU A 18 13.19 -4.74 -4.02
N ARG A 19 12.31 -5.13 -4.92
CA ARG A 19 12.36 -6.42 -5.60
C ARG A 19 13.70 -6.62 -6.30
N MET A 20 14.13 -5.65 -7.10
CA MET A 20 15.38 -5.71 -7.84
C MET A 20 16.59 -5.60 -6.93
N SER A 21 16.53 -4.66 -5.96
CA SER A 21 17.68 -4.36 -5.09
C SER A 21 18.15 -5.55 -4.28
N PHE A 22 17.23 -6.41 -3.84
CA PHE A 22 17.59 -7.60 -3.05
C PHE A 22 18.04 -8.78 -3.88
N SER A 23 18.03 -8.69 -5.22
CA SER A 23 18.41 -9.79 -6.12
C SER A 23 19.52 -9.43 -7.11
N LEU A 24 20.13 -8.25 -7.01
CA LEU A 24 21.17 -7.83 -7.96
C LEU A 24 22.38 -8.77 -7.96
N HIS A 25 22.66 -9.45 -6.85
CA HIS A 25 23.78 -10.39 -6.75
C HIS A 25 23.49 -11.75 -7.41
N LYS A 26 22.22 -12.08 -7.67
CA LYS A 26 21.81 -13.35 -8.31
C LYS A 26 21.28 -13.16 -9.72
N VAL A 27 20.62 -12.04 -9.97
CA VAL A 27 20.04 -11.69 -11.27
C VAL A 27 20.73 -10.42 -11.75
N PRO A 28 21.42 -10.46 -12.90
CA PRO A 28 22.07 -9.25 -13.44
C PRO A 28 21.08 -8.12 -13.66
N PHE A 29 21.53 -6.89 -13.45
CA PHE A 29 20.69 -5.72 -13.66
C PHE A 29 20.05 -5.69 -15.04
N LEU A 30 20.77 -6.12 -16.07
CA LEU A 30 20.28 -6.12 -17.45
C LEU A 30 19.01 -6.94 -17.62
N GLU A 31 18.88 -8.05 -16.89
CA GLU A 31 17.69 -8.92 -16.97
C GLU A 31 16.40 -8.24 -16.47
N TRP A 32 16.53 -7.19 -15.64
CA TRP A 32 15.40 -6.43 -15.14
C TRP A 32 14.96 -5.32 -16.09
N THR A 33 15.76 -5.04 -17.14
CA THR A 33 15.57 -3.85 -17.97
C THR A 33 14.73 -4.07 -19.22
N TYR A 34 14.41 -5.32 -19.55
CA TYR A 34 13.64 -5.61 -20.76
C TYR A 34 12.61 -6.70 -20.50
N THR A 35 11.57 -6.70 -21.35
CA THR A 35 10.52 -7.71 -21.30
C THR A 35 11.08 -9.06 -21.75
N GLY A 36 10.87 -10.10 -20.95
CA GLY A 36 11.39 -11.44 -21.24
C GLY A 36 12.75 -11.72 -20.62
N GLY A 37 13.32 -10.78 -19.86
CA GLY A 37 14.53 -11.03 -19.09
C GLY A 37 14.33 -12.14 -18.07
N ASP A 38 15.35 -12.95 -17.82
CA ASP A 38 15.29 -14.06 -16.88
C ASP A 38 15.53 -13.57 -15.45
N ILE A 39 14.44 -13.45 -14.68
CA ILE A 39 14.47 -13.07 -13.27
C ILE A 39 14.06 -14.22 -12.34
N SER A 40 14.02 -15.46 -12.86
CA SER A 40 13.60 -16.63 -12.10
C SER A 40 14.52 -16.94 -10.90
N ASN A 41 15.78 -16.50 -10.94
CA ASN A 41 16.76 -16.72 -9.89
C ASN A 41 16.71 -15.67 -8.77
N MET A 42 15.67 -14.81 -8.73
CA MET A 42 15.57 -13.82 -7.68
C MET A 42 15.48 -14.49 -6.30
N THR A 43 15.92 -13.77 -5.27
CA THR A 43 15.91 -14.27 -3.89
C THR A 43 14.48 -14.40 -3.35
N ASP A 44 14.30 -15.21 -2.30
CA ASP A 44 13.01 -15.30 -1.60
C ASP A 44 12.59 -13.95 -1.05
N LEU A 45 13.54 -13.14 -0.57
CA LEU A 45 13.26 -11.79 -0.08
C LEU A 45 12.67 -10.92 -1.20
N SER A 46 13.23 -10.99 -2.41
CA SER A 46 12.66 -10.27 -3.56
C SER A 46 11.26 -10.75 -3.92
N ALA A 47 10.99 -12.05 -3.84
CA ALA A 47 9.66 -12.59 -4.06
C ALA A 47 8.67 -12.07 -3.04
N ARG A 48 9.07 -12.00 -1.76
CA ARG A 48 8.23 -11.43 -0.70
C ARG A 48 7.99 -9.93 -0.92
N MET A 49 9.00 -9.19 -1.38
CA MET A 49 8.83 -7.78 -1.73
C MET A 49 7.86 -7.60 -2.88
N THR A 50 7.86 -8.50 -3.85
CA THR A 50 6.89 -8.50 -4.94
C THR A 50 5.47 -8.67 -4.41
N LEU A 51 5.25 -9.58 -3.47
CA LEU A 51 3.93 -9.77 -2.84
C LEU A 51 3.48 -8.50 -2.11
N ALA A 52 4.37 -7.86 -1.36
CA ALA A 52 4.06 -6.62 -0.67
C ALA A 52 3.71 -5.50 -1.65
N ALA A 53 4.47 -5.37 -2.73
CA ALA A 53 4.22 -4.36 -3.76
C ALA A 53 2.89 -4.61 -4.47
N ASP A 54 2.57 -5.84 -4.81
CA ASP A 54 1.30 -6.18 -5.45
C ASP A 54 0.11 -5.90 -4.53
N ASN A 55 0.24 -6.22 -3.25
CA ASN A 55 -0.80 -5.94 -2.28
C ASN A 55 -1.05 -4.44 -2.12
N LEU A 56 0.03 -3.65 -2.04
CA LEU A 56 -0.07 -2.19 -1.99
C LEU A 56 -0.74 -1.65 -3.25
N ARG A 57 -0.32 -2.12 -4.41
CA ARG A 57 -0.86 -1.68 -5.71
C ARG A 57 -2.37 -1.94 -5.82
N GLN A 58 -2.86 -3.05 -5.26
CA GLN A 58 -4.28 -3.40 -5.32
C GLN A 58 -5.16 -2.41 -4.56
N SER A 59 -4.69 -1.88 -3.44
CA SER A 59 -5.47 -0.97 -2.60
C SER A 59 -5.13 0.51 -2.80
N LEU A 60 -4.00 0.82 -3.43
CA LEU A 60 -3.53 2.20 -3.59
C LEU A 60 -4.50 3.09 -4.38
N PRO A 61 -5.07 2.66 -5.52
CA PRO A 61 -6.01 3.51 -6.24
C PRO A 61 -7.22 3.92 -5.41
N VAL A 62 -7.78 3.00 -4.62
CA VAL A 62 -8.92 3.29 -3.75
C VAL A 62 -8.51 4.30 -2.68
N PHE A 63 -7.35 4.11 -2.07
CA PHE A 63 -6.81 5.03 -1.07
C PHE A 63 -6.61 6.43 -1.65
N LEU A 64 -6.00 6.53 -2.83
CA LEU A 64 -5.74 7.82 -3.48
C LEU A 64 -7.05 8.55 -3.80
N VAL A 65 -8.05 7.85 -4.31
CA VAL A 65 -9.35 8.44 -4.63
C VAL A 65 -10.02 8.98 -3.37
N PHE A 66 -10.03 8.19 -2.29
CA PHE A 66 -10.64 8.64 -1.02
C PHE A 66 -9.89 9.83 -0.41
N CYS A 67 -8.56 9.88 -0.53
CA CYS A 67 -7.79 11.02 -0.07
C CYS A 67 -8.10 12.28 -0.87
N VAL A 68 -8.19 12.17 -2.19
CA VAL A 68 -8.53 13.31 -3.06
C VAL A 68 -9.95 13.80 -2.77
N LEU A 69 -10.91 12.89 -2.63
CA LEU A 69 -12.28 13.25 -2.27
C LEU A 69 -12.34 13.95 -0.91
N SER A 70 -11.55 13.50 0.05
CA SER A 70 -11.47 14.15 1.36
C SER A 70 -10.94 15.57 1.25
N LEU A 71 -9.93 15.80 0.41
CA LEU A 71 -9.37 17.14 0.18
C LEU A 71 -10.36 18.05 -0.52
N ILE A 72 -11.05 17.56 -1.55
CA ILE A 72 -12.02 18.34 -2.32
C ILE A 72 -13.22 18.75 -1.44
N ASN A 73 -13.68 17.86 -0.57
CA ASN A 73 -14.87 18.08 0.23
C ASN A 73 -14.56 18.57 1.65
N ASN A 74 -13.29 18.86 1.96
CA ASN A 74 -12.84 19.31 3.29
C ASN A 74 -13.25 18.36 4.42
N VAL A 75 -13.17 17.04 4.15
CA VAL A 75 -13.44 16.01 5.14
C VAL A 75 -12.13 15.64 5.84
N ASP A 76 -12.15 15.50 7.17
CA ASP A 76 -10.97 15.11 7.92
C ASP A 76 -10.88 13.58 8.01
N ASN A 77 -10.15 12.98 7.08
CA ASN A 77 -9.82 11.55 7.07
C ASN A 77 -8.34 11.30 7.39
N LEU A 78 -7.62 12.30 7.89
CA LEU A 78 -6.17 12.20 8.09
C LEU A 78 -5.80 11.07 9.05
N MET A 79 -6.54 10.90 10.14
CA MET A 79 -6.26 9.83 11.11
C MET A 79 -6.42 8.45 10.48
N LEU A 80 -7.50 8.23 9.73
CA LEU A 80 -7.75 6.95 9.05
C LEU A 80 -6.69 6.69 7.97
N ALA A 81 -6.28 7.72 7.25
CA ALA A 81 -5.22 7.62 6.26
C ALA A 81 -3.88 7.25 6.90
N LYS A 82 -3.56 7.82 8.06
CA LYS A 82 -2.35 7.47 8.82
C LYS A 82 -2.40 6.03 9.31
N VAL A 83 -3.56 5.57 9.79
CA VAL A 83 -3.76 4.17 10.22
C VAL A 83 -3.51 3.23 9.04
N TRP A 84 -4.11 3.52 7.89
CA TRP A 84 -3.90 2.70 6.68
C TRP A 84 -2.42 2.65 6.32
N PHE A 85 -1.74 3.78 6.29
CA PHE A 85 -0.32 3.85 5.94
C PHE A 85 0.53 3.08 6.95
N GLY A 86 0.26 3.22 8.24
CA GLY A 86 0.96 2.49 9.29
C GLY A 86 0.85 0.98 9.11
N PHE A 87 -0.34 0.47 8.82
CA PHE A 87 -0.52 -0.96 8.57
C PHE A 87 0.12 -1.41 7.25
N ARG A 88 0.24 -0.54 6.26
CA ARG A 88 1.00 -0.86 5.04
C ARG A 88 2.50 -0.96 5.30
N ILE A 89 3.04 -0.10 6.16
CA ILE A 89 4.44 -0.20 6.60
C ILE A 89 4.64 -1.52 7.36
N LEU A 90 3.73 -1.87 8.28
CA LEU A 90 3.78 -3.14 8.99
C LEU A 90 3.71 -4.34 8.05
N TYR A 91 2.88 -4.26 7.00
CA TYR A 91 2.78 -5.31 6.00
C TYR A 91 4.12 -5.54 5.29
N LEU A 92 4.79 -4.46 4.90
CA LEU A 92 6.11 -4.55 4.27
C LEU A 92 7.14 -5.16 5.23
N ILE A 93 7.18 -4.69 6.48
CA ILE A 93 8.10 -5.21 7.49
C ILE A 93 7.84 -6.71 7.73
N GLY A 94 6.57 -7.11 7.82
CA GLY A 94 6.21 -8.52 7.96
C GLY A 94 6.67 -9.37 6.79
N ALA A 95 6.58 -8.84 5.57
CA ALA A 95 7.09 -9.52 4.39
C ALA A 95 8.62 -9.65 4.42
N MET A 96 9.33 -8.59 4.83
CA MET A 96 10.79 -8.62 4.95
C MET A 96 11.27 -9.64 5.98
N LEU A 97 10.57 -9.75 7.12
CA LEU A 97 10.92 -10.67 8.19
C LEU A 97 10.36 -12.09 7.98
N ASN A 98 9.68 -12.32 6.86
CA ASN A 98 9.04 -13.60 6.54
C ASN A 98 8.04 -14.07 7.61
N LEU A 99 7.30 -13.12 8.20
CA LEU A 99 6.29 -13.43 9.22
C LEU A 99 5.07 -14.15 8.64
N TYR A 100 4.81 -14.00 7.33
CA TYR A 100 3.63 -14.59 6.68
C TYR A 100 3.75 -16.10 6.44
N ARG A 101 4.87 -16.71 6.79
CA ARG A 101 4.98 -18.17 6.86
C ARG A 101 4.10 -18.76 7.96
N PHE A 102 3.75 -17.94 8.98
CA PHE A 102 2.85 -18.35 10.04
C PHE A 102 1.41 -18.05 9.63
N PRO A 103 0.45 -18.96 9.94
CA PRO A 103 -0.95 -18.71 9.62
C PRO A 103 -1.52 -17.53 10.43
N LEU A 104 -2.46 -16.81 9.83
CA LEU A 104 -3.22 -15.72 10.44
C LEU A 104 -2.48 -14.40 10.66
N ILE A 105 -1.15 -14.34 10.52
CA ILE A 105 -0.42 -13.07 10.70
C ILE A 105 -0.74 -12.10 9.57
N ARG A 106 -0.76 -12.57 8.32
CA ARG A 106 -1.06 -11.73 7.17
C ARG A 106 -2.45 -11.09 7.25
N PRO A 107 -3.55 -11.84 7.49
CA PRO A 107 -4.86 -11.24 7.64
C PRO A 107 -4.95 -10.26 8.82
N VAL A 108 -4.29 -10.53 9.93
CA VAL A 108 -4.32 -9.67 11.12
C VAL A 108 -3.71 -8.30 10.82
N ILE A 109 -2.68 -8.24 9.97
CA ILE A 109 -2.05 -6.98 9.58
C ILE A 109 -2.82 -6.32 8.43
N TRP A 110 -3.31 -7.11 7.47
CA TRP A 110 -3.98 -6.60 6.26
C TRP A 110 -5.38 -6.07 6.54
N LEU A 111 -6.18 -6.80 7.33
CA LEU A 111 -7.58 -6.48 7.54
C LEU A 111 -7.81 -5.08 8.15
N PRO A 112 -7.06 -4.63 9.17
CA PRO A 112 -7.25 -3.28 9.70
C PRO A 112 -7.01 -2.19 8.66
N SER A 113 -6.10 -2.38 7.72
CA SER A 113 -5.86 -1.40 6.66
C SER A 113 -7.07 -1.29 5.72
N ILE A 114 -7.71 -2.42 5.41
CA ILE A 114 -8.92 -2.42 4.58
C ILE A 114 -10.10 -1.80 5.33
N VAL A 115 -10.24 -2.09 6.63
CA VAL A 115 -11.26 -1.44 7.46
C VAL A 115 -11.07 0.07 7.46
N ALA A 116 -9.84 0.55 7.58
CA ALA A 116 -9.54 1.98 7.53
C ALA A 116 -9.99 2.60 6.19
N LEU A 117 -9.76 1.90 5.06
CA LEU A 117 -10.22 2.36 3.75
C LEU A 117 -11.74 2.46 3.67
N VAL A 118 -12.44 1.44 4.15
CA VAL A 118 -13.90 1.43 4.16
C VAL A 118 -14.43 2.57 5.02
N MET A 119 -13.83 2.82 6.16
CA MET A 119 -14.21 3.94 7.04
C MET A 119 -13.96 5.29 6.37
N MET A 120 -12.85 5.46 5.65
CA MET A 120 -12.59 6.68 4.88
C MET A 120 -13.69 6.94 3.86
N GLY A 121 -14.10 5.91 3.13
CA GLY A 121 -15.20 6.01 2.17
C GLY A 121 -16.52 6.36 2.84
N SER A 122 -16.83 5.72 3.96
CA SER A 122 -18.05 5.99 4.74
C SER A 122 -18.10 7.41 5.26
N VAL A 123 -16.99 7.91 5.81
CA VAL A 123 -16.91 9.29 6.32
C VAL A 123 -17.11 10.29 5.18
N SER A 124 -16.46 10.08 4.05
CA SER A 124 -16.59 10.95 2.87
C SER A 124 -18.04 10.97 2.35
N TYR A 125 -18.67 9.80 2.24
CA TYR A 125 -20.05 9.68 1.78
C TYR A 125 -21.03 10.36 2.76
N THR A 126 -20.87 10.10 4.05
CA THR A 126 -21.73 10.70 5.09
C THR A 126 -21.62 12.21 5.09
N HIS A 127 -20.39 12.75 4.93
CA HIS A 127 -20.18 14.19 4.91
C HIS A 127 -20.84 14.84 3.67
N LEU A 128 -20.85 14.15 2.53
CA LEU A 128 -21.48 14.66 1.32
C LEU A 128 -23.01 14.65 1.40
N THR A 129 -23.59 13.64 2.03
CA THR A 129 -25.07 13.45 2.05
C THR A 129 -25.76 14.17 3.19
N LEU A 130 -25.19 14.18 4.40
CA LEU A 130 -25.82 14.79 5.57
C LEU A 130 -26.14 16.27 5.41
N PRO A 131 -25.22 17.14 4.92
CA PRO A 131 -25.55 18.55 4.73
C PRO A 131 -26.71 18.77 3.76
N THR A 132 -26.81 17.92 2.74
CA THR A 132 -27.92 17.98 1.77
C THR A 132 -29.24 17.55 2.39
N MET A 133 -29.21 16.53 3.26
CA MET A 133 -30.42 16.03 3.94
C MET A 133 -30.94 16.97 5.02
N ILE A 134 -30.04 17.70 5.68
CA ILE A 134 -30.40 18.65 6.72
C ILE A 134 -31.01 19.95 6.17
N ARG A 135 -30.65 20.29 4.96
CA ARG A 135 -31.19 21.46 4.28
C ARG A 135 -32.66 21.24 3.90
#